data_e425fc3473276b6ee99ba23903d811a4
#
_entry.id   e425fc3473276b6ee99ba23903d811a4
#
_cell.length_a   1.000
_cell.length_b   1.000
_cell.length_c   1.000
_cell.angle_alpha   90.00
_cell.angle_beta   90.00
_cell.angle_gamma   90.00
#
_symmetry.space_group_name_H-M   'P 1'
#
loop_
_entity.id
_entity.type
_entity.pdbx_description
1 polymer ?
#
loop_
_entity_poly.entity_id
_entity_poly.type
_entity_poly.pdbx_seq_one_letter_code
_entity_poly.pdbx_strand_id
1 'polypeptide(L)'
;MPYDPFAAFLSQKNEIRVVSNTALPAGNRSSIKQTEWTYGLMVHMSESLGVNCSYCHNSRAFADWNQSTPQRAVSWHGIRMVQELNGGYLDPLASVLPADRKGPMGDSLKVNCATCHQGAYKPLLGASMLKDYPELGPKR
;
A
#
# COMPACT_ATOMS: atom_id res chain seq x y z
N MET A 1 16.28 -0.73 0.54
CA MET A 1 16.08 -0.62 2.01
C MET A 1 16.40 -1.97 2.64
N PRO A 2 16.93 -2.02 3.86
CA PRO A 2 17.28 -3.29 4.52
C PRO A 2 16.04 -4.12 4.96
N TYR A 3 14.83 -3.64 4.70
CA TYR A 3 13.58 -4.29 5.05
C TYR A 3 12.66 -4.35 3.84
N ASP A 4 11.82 -5.37 3.82
CA ASP A 4 10.72 -5.48 2.87
C ASP A 4 9.39 -5.07 3.55
N PRO A 5 9.00 -3.79 3.47
CA PRO A 5 7.72 -3.33 4.02
C PRO A 5 6.52 -3.91 3.27
N PHE A 6 6.73 -4.46 2.08
CA PHE A 6 5.65 -4.96 1.24
C PHE A 6 5.06 -6.24 1.80
N ALA A 7 5.92 -7.19 2.20
CA ALA A 7 5.46 -8.42 2.85
C ALA A 7 4.64 -8.09 4.11
N ALA A 8 5.16 -7.20 4.96
CA ALA A 8 4.51 -6.84 6.22
C ALA A 8 3.15 -6.13 6.04
N PHE A 9 3.02 -5.25 5.06
CA PHE A 9 1.87 -4.36 4.94
C PHE A 9 1.01 -4.59 3.70
N LEU A 10 1.54 -5.17 2.65
CA LEU A 10 0.83 -5.39 1.39
C LEU A 10 0.47 -6.87 1.13
N SER A 11 1.01 -7.79 1.91
CA SER A 11 0.61 -9.21 1.92
C SER A 11 0.04 -9.59 3.29
N GLN A 12 0.76 -9.28 4.37
CA GLN A 12 0.28 -9.43 5.73
C GLN A 12 -0.45 -8.16 6.18
N LYS A 13 -1.43 -8.31 7.07
CA LYS A 13 -2.25 -7.20 7.57
C LYS A 13 -1.69 -6.63 8.88
N ASN A 14 -0.38 -6.37 8.93
CA ASN A 14 0.25 -5.79 10.11
C ASN A 14 -0.20 -4.34 10.34
N GLU A 15 -0.13 -3.91 11.60
CA GLU A 15 -0.46 -2.53 11.99
C GLU A 15 0.54 -1.55 11.36
N ILE A 16 0.03 -0.61 10.58
CA ILE A 16 0.84 0.41 9.91
C ILE A 16 1.11 1.60 10.84
N ARG A 17 0.14 1.92 11.72
CA ARG A 17 0.23 3.08 12.59
C ARG A 17 1.23 2.84 13.72
N VAL A 18 2.27 3.68 13.78
CA VAL A 18 3.36 3.57 14.77
C VAL A 18 3.46 4.80 15.67
N VAL A 19 2.52 5.73 15.57
CA VAL A 19 2.54 7.00 16.32
C VAL A 19 1.88 6.80 17.68
N SER A 20 2.57 7.25 18.74
CA SER A 20 2.02 7.35 20.09
C SER A 20 1.10 8.56 20.22
N ASN A 21 0.15 8.49 21.15
CA ASN A 21 -0.69 9.63 21.55
C ASN A 21 0.04 10.58 22.52
N THR A 22 1.25 10.22 22.96
CA THR A 22 2.07 11.02 23.87
C THR A 22 3.41 11.36 23.22
N ALA A 23 4.00 12.50 23.59
CA ALA A 23 5.31 12.94 23.09
C ALA A 23 6.49 12.12 23.66
N LEU A 24 6.27 11.37 24.73
CA LEU A 24 7.27 10.57 25.41
C LEU A 24 7.11 9.07 25.12
N PRO A 25 8.17 8.26 25.32
CA PRO A 25 8.13 6.82 25.08
C PRO A 25 7.07 6.06 25.88
N ALA A 26 6.66 6.59 27.03
CA ALA A 26 5.59 6.01 27.82
C ALA A 26 4.27 6.01 27.03
N GLY A 27 3.77 4.82 26.72
CA GLY A 27 2.58 4.63 25.86
C GLY A 27 2.85 4.36 24.40
N ASN A 28 4.07 4.54 23.91
CA ASN A 28 4.46 4.06 22.59
C ASN A 28 4.92 2.60 22.67
N ARG A 29 4.22 1.72 21.96
CA ARG A 29 4.53 0.28 21.89
C ARG A 29 5.25 -0.11 20.61
N SER A 30 5.48 0.83 19.70
CA SER A 30 6.12 0.58 18.42
C SER A 30 7.63 0.78 18.52
N SER A 31 8.39 -0.12 17.91
CA SER A 31 9.84 -0.03 17.81
C SER A 31 10.27 0.95 16.71
N ILE A 32 11.53 1.37 16.75
CA ILE A 32 12.16 2.14 15.67
C ILE A 32 12.05 1.39 14.34
N LYS A 33 12.27 0.07 14.34
CA LYS A 33 12.15 -0.75 13.12
C LYS A 33 10.74 -0.75 12.55
N GLN A 34 9.72 -0.81 13.38
CA GLN A 34 8.33 -0.69 12.90
C GLN A 34 8.06 0.68 12.29
N THR A 35 8.62 1.74 12.87
CA THR A 35 8.56 3.09 12.31
C THR A 35 9.27 3.17 10.96
N GLU A 36 10.44 2.58 10.83
CA GLU A 36 11.18 2.50 9.57
C GLU A 36 10.39 1.76 8.48
N TRP A 37 9.73 0.65 8.83
CA TRP A 37 8.89 -0.10 7.89
C TRP A 37 7.70 0.72 7.42
N THR A 38 7.00 1.39 8.33
CA THR A 38 5.89 2.28 7.99
C THR A 38 6.37 3.43 7.10
N TYR A 39 7.51 4.03 7.43
CA TYR A 39 8.11 5.07 6.59
C TYR A 39 8.48 4.53 5.21
N GLY A 40 9.05 3.33 5.14
CA GLY A 40 9.35 2.64 3.89
C GLY A 40 8.12 2.44 2.99
N LEU A 41 6.99 2.04 3.59
CA LEU A 41 5.72 1.97 2.86
C LEU A 41 5.28 3.35 2.34
N MET A 42 5.39 4.39 3.17
CA MET A 42 4.99 5.76 2.77
C MET A 42 5.85 6.29 1.63
N VAL A 43 7.17 6.04 1.67
CA VAL A 43 8.08 6.39 0.56
C VAL A 43 7.70 5.65 -0.71
N HIS A 44 7.47 4.33 -0.63
CA HIS A 44 7.02 3.55 -1.78
C HIS A 44 5.70 4.08 -2.37
N MET A 45 4.74 4.45 -1.54
CA MET A 45 3.48 5.04 -2.01
C MET A 45 3.72 6.39 -2.69
N SER A 46 4.54 7.25 -2.10
CA SER A 46 4.89 8.55 -2.64
C SER A 46 5.53 8.43 -4.03
N GLU A 47 6.51 7.57 -4.17
CA GLU A 47 7.20 7.29 -5.44
C GLU A 47 6.25 6.66 -6.47
N SER A 48 5.47 5.67 -6.04
CA SER A 48 4.53 4.96 -6.93
C SER A 48 3.45 5.87 -7.50
N LEU A 49 2.99 6.84 -6.71
CA LEU A 49 1.95 7.79 -7.11
C LEU A 49 2.53 9.07 -7.75
N GLY A 50 3.84 9.29 -7.68
CA GLY A 50 4.48 10.52 -8.17
C GLY A 50 4.04 11.76 -7.36
N VAL A 51 3.82 11.60 -6.05
CA VAL A 51 3.34 12.67 -5.16
C VAL A 51 4.24 12.80 -3.94
N ASN A 52 4.15 13.90 -3.22
CA ASN A 52 4.85 14.09 -1.96
C ASN A 52 3.96 13.76 -0.74
N CYS A 53 4.54 13.76 0.44
CA CYS A 53 3.84 13.41 1.68
C CYS A 53 2.62 14.29 1.97
N SER A 54 2.66 15.57 1.58
CA SER A 54 1.55 16.51 1.82
C SER A 54 0.33 16.26 0.93
N TYR A 55 0.44 15.39 -0.06
CA TYR A 55 -0.72 14.93 -0.85
C TYR A 55 -1.74 14.19 0.03
N CYS A 56 -1.26 13.42 1.00
CA CYS A 56 -2.09 12.66 1.93
C CYS A 56 -2.12 13.24 3.35
N HIS A 57 -1.04 13.87 3.81
CA HIS A 57 -0.86 14.30 5.19
C HIS A 57 -0.84 15.82 5.33
N ASN A 58 -1.40 16.33 6.43
CA ASN A 58 -1.12 17.68 6.88
C ASN A 58 0.27 17.69 7.56
N SER A 59 1.22 18.46 7.03
CA SER A 59 2.58 18.51 7.57
C SER A 59 2.69 19.05 9.00
N ARG A 60 1.69 19.80 9.48
CA ARG A 60 1.61 20.31 10.85
C ARG A 60 0.98 19.31 11.83
N ALA A 61 0.26 18.32 11.32
CA ALA A 61 -0.46 17.32 12.11
C ALA A 61 -0.39 15.95 11.42
N PHE A 62 0.81 15.49 11.16
CA PHE A 62 1.11 14.36 10.27
C PHE A 62 0.38 13.07 10.66
N ALA A 63 0.20 12.83 11.95
CA ALA A 63 -0.48 11.66 12.48
C ALA A 63 -2.00 11.81 12.54
N ASP A 64 -2.52 13.04 12.53
CA ASP A 64 -3.92 13.32 12.71
C ASP A 64 -4.71 12.96 11.45
N TRP A 65 -5.62 12.03 11.61
CA TRP A 65 -6.46 11.59 10.52
C TRP A 65 -7.48 12.66 10.10
N ASN A 66 -8.03 13.38 11.06
CA ASN A 66 -9.08 14.37 10.80
C ASN A 66 -8.56 15.61 10.06
N GLN A 67 -7.26 15.90 10.18
CA GLN A 67 -6.59 16.99 9.48
C GLN A 67 -5.91 16.55 8.17
N SER A 68 -6.10 15.30 7.78
CA SER A 68 -5.54 14.76 6.53
C SER A 68 -6.42 15.12 5.35
N THR A 69 -5.85 15.02 4.16
CA THR A 69 -6.60 15.18 2.91
C THR A 69 -7.49 13.95 2.66
N PRO A 70 -8.54 14.05 1.85
CA PRO A 70 -9.36 12.89 1.45
C PRO A 70 -8.54 11.78 0.77
N GLN A 71 -7.44 12.14 0.13
CA GLN A 71 -6.53 11.19 -0.54
C GLN A 71 -5.92 10.18 0.43
N ARG A 72 -5.75 10.54 1.71
CA ARG A 72 -5.30 9.58 2.73
C ARG A 72 -6.29 8.44 2.94
N ALA A 73 -7.58 8.73 2.94
CA ALA A 73 -8.63 7.71 3.04
C ALA A 73 -8.66 6.81 1.78
N VAL A 74 -8.55 7.40 0.60
CA VAL A 74 -8.45 6.66 -0.66
C VAL A 74 -7.23 5.74 -0.65
N SER A 75 -6.08 6.24 -0.20
CA SER A 75 -4.85 5.44 -0.09
C SER A 75 -4.98 4.27 0.89
N TRP A 76 -5.72 4.45 1.99
CA TRP A 76 -6.03 3.36 2.91
C TRP A 76 -6.82 2.23 2.22
N HIS A 77 -7.84 2.59 1.43
CA HIS A 77 -8.59 1.60 0.65
C HIS A 77 -7.70 0.94 -0.41
N GLY A 78 -6.76 1.68 -1.02
CA GLY A 78 -5.76 1.14 -1.93
C GLY A 78 -4.87 0.09 -1.27
N ILE A 79 -4.39 0.32 -0.05
CA ILE A 79 -3.63 -0.67 0.73
C ILE A 79 -4.47 -1.94 0.96
N ARG A 80 -5.73 -1.79 1.36
CA ARG A 80 -6.63 -2.93 1.60
C ARG A 80 -6.89 -3.73 0.33
N MET A 81 -7.05 -3.05 -0.79
CA MET A 81 -7.19 -3.69 -2.10
C MET A 81 -5.95 -4.52 -2.47
N VAL A 82 -4.75 -3.97 -2.29
CA VAL A 82 -3.50 -4.69 -2.56
C VAL A 82 -3.35 -5.91 -1.64
N GLN A 83 -3.69 -5.78 -0.36
CA GLN A 83 -3.70 -6.90 0.58
C GLN A 83 -4.65 -8.02 0.13
N GLU A 84 -5.83 -7.67 -0.36
CA GLU A 84 -6.80 -8.63 -0.86
C GLU A 84 -6.32 -9.31 -2.15
N LEU A 85 -5.76 -8.54 -3.10
CA LEU A 85 -5.19 -9.09 -4.32
C LEU A 85 -4.06 -10.08 -4.03
N ASN A 86 -3.14 -9.72 -3.14
CA ASN A 86 -2.01 -10.58 -2.80
C ASN A 86 -2.45 -11.82 -2.03
N GLY A 87 -3.22 -11.66 -0.95
CA GLY A 87 -3.59 -12.76 -0.06
C GLY A 87 -4.75 -13.61 -0.57
N GLY A 88 -5.75 -12.98 -1.21
CA GLY A 88 -6.96 -13.67 -1.65
C GLY A 88 -6.84 -14.31 -3.04
N TYR A 89 -6.02 -13.74 -3.92
CA TYR A 89 -5.94 -14.18 -5.31
C TYR A 89 -4.55 -14.71 -5.67
N LEU A 90 -3.48 -13.98 -5.40
CA LEU A 90 -2.15 -14.36 -5.89
C LEU A 90 -1.51 -15.46 -5.04
N ASP A 91 -1.61 -15.41 -3.72
CA ASP A 91 -1.04 -16.44 -2.84
C ASP A 91 -1.61 -17.85 -3.10
N PRO A 92 -2.93 -18.04 -3.28
CA PRO A 92 -3.48 -19.34 -3.61
C PRO A 92 -2.97 -19.91 -4.93
N LEU A 93 -2.56 -19.06 -5.88
CA LEU A 93 -2.02 -19.50 -7.18
C LEU A 93 -0.59 -20.03 -7.09
N ALA A 94 0.13 -19.81 -6.00
CA ALA A 94 1.53 -20.23 -5.85
C ALA A 94 1.73 -21.72 -6.12
N SER A 95 0.75 -22.56 -5.75
CA SER A 95 0.82 -24.01 -5.95
C SER A 95 0.67 -24.47 -7.40
N VAL A 96 -0.02 -23.67 -8.23
CA VAL A 96 -0.35 -24.01 -9.62
C VAL A 96 0.49 -23.24 -10.65
N LEU A 97 1.21 -22.21 -10.22
CA LEU A 97 2.10 -21.45 -11.09
C LEU A 97 3.33 -22.30 -11.48
N PRO A 98 3.75 -22.29 -12.76
CA PRO A 98 5.00 -22.89 -13.16
C PRO A 98 6.21 -22.18 -12.54
N ALA A 99 7.35 -22.85 -12.48
CA ALA A 99 8.53 -22.36 -11.76
C ALA A 99 9.05 -21.00 -12.29
N ASP A 100 8.98 -20.79 -13.60
CA ASP A 100 9.38 -19.54 -14.27
C ASP A 100 8.47 -18.35 -13.98
N ARG A 101 7.30 -18.56 -13.37
CA ARG A 101 6.35 -17.55 -12.94
C ARG A 101 6.36 -17.31 -11.44
N LYS A 102 7.23 -17.97 -10.70
CA LYS A 102 7.40 -17.79 -9.26
C LYS A 102 8.47 -16.77 -8.94
N GLY A 103 8.35 -16.15 -7.76
CA GLY A 103 9.40 -15.30 -7.19
C GLY A 103 10.64 -16.12 -6.77
N PRO A 104 11.73 -15.44 -6.38
CA PRO A 104 12.98 -16.09 -5.99
C PRO A 104 12.84 -17.06 -4.81
N MET A 105 11.83 -16.87 -3.98
CA MET A 105 11.53 -17.72 -2.82
C MET A 105 10.55 -18.86 -3.15
N GLY A 106 10.20 -19.04 -4.42
CA GLY A 106 9.22 -20.03 -4.85
C GLY A 106 7.76 -19.64 -4.59
N ASP A 107 7.52 -18.39 -4.17
CA ASP A 107 6.20 -17.81 -3.91
C ASP A 107 5.58 -17.22 -5.18
N SER A 108 4.29 -16.89 -5.12
CA SER A 108 3.63 -16.13 -6.18
C SER A 108 4.19 -14.70 -6.23
N LEU A 109 4.26 -14.13 -7.43
CA LEU A 109 4.56 -12.71 -7.58
C LEU A 109 3.48 -11.88 -6.89
N LYS A 110 3.89 -10.75 -6.29
CA LYS A 110 3.01 -9.85 -5.55
C LYS A 110 2.81 -8.55 -6.31
N VAL A 111 1.62 -7.99 -6.19
CA VAL A 111 1.35 -6.62 -6.64
C VAL A 111 1.65 -5.62 -5.53
N ASN A 112 2.02 -4.41 -5.92
CA ASN A 112 2.23 -3.27 -5.03
C ASN A 112 1.70 -1.99 -5.69
N CYS A 113 1.87 -0.84 -5.04
CA CYS A 113 1.33 0.42 -5.56
C CYS A 113 1.88 0.77 -6.95
N ALA A 114 3.18 0.53 -7.19
CA ALA A 114 3.82 0.83 -8.48
C ALA A 114 3.30 -0.06 -9.62
N THR A 115 2.76 -1.24 -9.34
CA THR A 115 2.20 -2.13 -10.35
C THR A 115 1.09 -1.45 -11.16
N CYS A 116 0.26 -0.64 -10.50
CA CYS A 116 -0.86 0.05 -11.15
C CYS A 116 -0.59 1.54 -11.38
N HIS A 117 0.12 2.22 -10.45
CA HIS A 117 0.31 3.67 -10.49
C HIS A 117 1.47 4.12 -11.38
N GLN A 118 2.59 3.40 -11.40
CA GLN A 118 3.73 3.63 -12.30
C GLN A 118 4.27 5.09 -12.27
N GLY A 119 4.29 5.72 -11.09
CA GLY A 119 4.74 7.09 -10.92
C GLY A 119 3.66 8.16 -11.17
N ALA A 120 2.39 7.77 -11.30
CA ALA A 120 1.28 8.70 -11.48
C ALA A 120 0.15 8.45 -10.47
N TYR A 121 -0.44 9.52 -9.93
CA TYR A 121 -1.50 9.40 -8.91
C TYR A 121 -2.77 8.72 -9.44
N LYS A 122 -3.02 8.77 -10.74
CA LYS A 122 -4.09 7.98 -11.38
C LYS A 122 -3.53 6.64 -11.83
N PRO A 123 -4.08 5.52 -11.36
CA PRO A 123 -3.64 4.19 -11.78
C PRO A 123 -3.80 4.03 -13.30
N LEU A 124 -2.95 3.20 -13.91
CA LEU A 124 -2.91 2.96 -15.35
C LEU A 124 -2.80 4.27 -16.17
N LEU A 125 -2.09 5.27 -15.63
CA LEU A 125 -1.93 6.59 -16.24
C LEU A 125 -3.27 7.30 -16.56
N GLY A 126 -4.33 6.93 -15.85
CA GLY A 126 -5.67 7.49 -16.01
C GLY A 126 -6.47 6.88 -17.17
N ALA A 127 -6.00 5.80 -17.77
CA ALA A 127 -6.76 5.08 -18.78
C ALA A 127 -8.09 4.55 -18.20
N SER A 128 -9.19 4.77 -18.90
CA SER A 128 -10.49 4.22 -18.49
C SER A 128 -10.60 2.78 -18.97
N MET A 129 -10.78 1.87 -18.03
CA MET A 129 -11.03 0.45 -18.32
C MET A 129 -12.51 0.18 -18.68
N LEU A 130 -13.43 1.09 -18.39
CA LEU A 130 -14.88 0.88 -18.58
C LEU A 130 -15.28 0.74 -20.05
N LYS A 131 -14.47 1.26 -20.97
CA LYS A 131 -14.70 1.11 -22.41
C LYS A 131 -14.54 -0.34 -22.86
N ASP A 132 -13.50 -1.00 -22.35
CA ASP A 132 -13.13 -2.35 -22.75
C ASP A 132 -13.75 -3.43 -21.83
N TYR A 133 -14.09 -3.03 -20.60
CA TYR A 133 -14.67 -3.86 -19.55
C TYR A 133 -15.86 -3.16 -18.88
N PRO A 134 -17.00 -3.04 -19.59
CA PRO A 134 -18.17 -2.32 -19.07
C PRO A 134 -18.76 -2.95 -17.80
N GLU A 135 -18.49 -4.23 -17.54
CA GLU A 135 -18.87 -4.95 -16.32
C GLU A 135 -18.20 -4.38 -15.04
N LEU A 136 -17.13 -3.60 -15.15
CA LEU A 136 -16.51 -2.87 -14.03
C LEU A 136 -17.31 -1.63 -13.62
N GLY A 137 -18.27 -1.22 -14.41
CA GLY A 137 -19.16 -0.11 -14.09
C GLY A 137 -20.18 -0.47 -13.00
N PRO A 138 -20.82 0.54 -12.40
CA PRO A 138 -21.88 0.30 -11.44
C PRO A 138 -23.01 -0.49 -12.09
N LYS A 139 -23.43 -1.58 -11.46
CA LYS A 139 -24.64 -2.29 -11.86
C LYS A 139 -25.83 -1.34 -11.72
N ARG A 140 -26.48 -1.07 -12.83
CA ARG A 140 -27.73 -0.30 -12.85
C ARG A 140 -28.87 -1.15 -12.31
#